data_77a5d948d343510fe3a7f78d005c0810
#
_entry.id   77a5d948d343510fe3a7f78d005c0810
#
_cell.length_a   1.000
_cell.length_b   1.000
_cell.length_c   1.000
_cell.angle_alpha   90.00
_cell.angle_beta   90.00
_cell.angle_gamma   90.00
#
_symmetry.space_group_name_H-M   'P 1'
#
loop_
_entity.id
_entity.type
_entity.pdbx_description
1 polymer ?
#
loop_
_entity_poly.entity_id
_entity_poly.type
_entity_poly.pdbx_seq_one_letter_code
_entity_poly.pdbx_strand_id
1 'polypeptide(L)'
;IECTLDGSEGLRKRPIIYSLYYGGWGLYNDEGSSGIRLENNLVYNCKSGGYHQHYGKENIIKNNIFANQIRTQLEASRIEQHLSFNFTNNIVYYNSGSLCGINWKNVGHKSDYNCYYCTNASEKIDFQGLSFSEWQQKGQDTHSFIEDPIFTDIQAENFTPKNKELLKKIGFRMFDYSKAGVYGSKKWKQKAELSNEMKAAFDKLVKEYEEQNITDW
;
A
#
# COMPACT_ATOMS: atom_id res chain seq x y z
N ILE A 1 3.87 5.37 6.26
CA ILE A 1 3.00 6.44 5.77
C ILE A 1 1.57 6.03 6.06
N GLU A 2 0.91 6.76 6.93
CA GLU A 2 -0.54 6.71 7.09
C GLU A 2 -1.12 7.63 6.03
N CYS A 3 -1.92 7.09 5.13
CA CYS A 3 -2.53 7.89 4.09
C CYS A 3 -3.75 8.58 4.63
N THR A 4 -3.91 9.82 4.25
CA THR A 4 -5.14 10.56 4.51
C THR A 4 -6.06 10.41 3.31
N LEU A 5 -7.35 10.37 3.54
CA LEU A 5 -8.35 10.26 2.45
C LEU A 5 -8.35 11.46 1.50
N ASP A 6 -7.54 12.47 1.77
CA ASP A 6 -7.41 13.68 0.95
C ASP A 6 -6.35 13.61 -0.15
N GLY A 7 -5.74 12.45 -0.33
CA GLY A 7 -4.67 12.30 -1.32
C GLY A 7 -3.36 12.96 -0.95
N SER A 8 -3.23 13.54 0.26
CA SER A 8 -1.94 14.06 0.69
C SER A 8 -1.01 12.93 1.06
N GLU A 9 0.15 12.90 0.45
CA GLU A 9 1.22 11.97 0.77
C GLU A 9 2.01 12.44 2.00
N GLY A 10 2.48 11.49 2.78
CA GLY A 10 3.42 11.75 3.86
C GLY A 10 2.77 12.15 5.19
N LEU A 11 3.60 12.66 6.07
CA LEU A 11 3.37 12.89 7.49
C LEU A 11 2.24 13.87 7.87
N ARG A 12 1.36 14.21 6.96
CA ARG A 12 0.25 15.13 7.23
C ARG A 12 -1.01 14.37 7.55
N LYS A 13 -1.30 14.21 8.82
CA LYS A 13 -2.64 13.86 9.29
C LYS A 13 -3.55 15.07 9.03
N ARG A 14 -4.21 15.10 7.89
CA ARG A 14 -5.24 16.11 7.59
C ARG A 14 -6.59 15.44 7.51
N PRO A 15 -7.55 15.81 8.33
CA PRO A 15 -8.93 15.43 8.12
C PRO A 15 -9.45 16.24 6.95
N ILE A 16 -9.80 15.62 5.86
CA ILE A 16 -10.40 16.31 4.75
C ILE A 16 -11.70 15.63 4.35
N ILE A 17 -12.72 16.39 4.57
CA ILE A 17 -14.12 16.06 4.36
C ILE A 17 -14.48 15.90 2.86
N TYR A 18 -13.57 16.17 1.91
CA TYR A 18 -13.96 16.37 0.50
C TYR A 18 -13.33 15.46 -0.53
N SER A 19 -12.45 14.52 -0.18
CA SER A 19 -11.64 13.86 -1.20
C SER A 19 -11.72 12.35 -1.28
N LEU A 20 -12.88 11.79 -0.98
CA LEU A 20 -13.13 10.37 -1.35
C LEU A 20 -13.21 10.17 -2.87
N TYR A 21 -13.25 11.26 -3.65
CA TYR A 21 -13.44 11.21 -5.10
C TYR A 21 -12.14 11.03 -5.90
N TYR A 22 -11.06 11.71 -5.54
CA TYR A 22 -9.79 11.65 -6.26
C TYR A 22 -8.60 11.59 -5.30
N GLY A 23 -7.57 10.78 -5.64
CA GLY A 23 -6.39 10.63 -4.79
C GLY A 23 -6.58 9.63 -3.64
N GLY A 24 -5.88 9.84 -2.56
CA GLY A 24 -5.88 8.94 -1.40
C GLY A 24 -4.96 7.74 -1.59
N TRP A 25 -3.95 7.88 -2.44
CA TRP A 25 -2.88 6.89 -2.63
C TRP A 25 -1.82 6.99 -1.53
N GLY A 26 -1.09 5.91 -1.35
CA GLY A 26 0.02 5.85 -0.42
C GLY A 26 1.31 6.42 -0.99
N LEU A 27 2.14 5.56 -1.55
CA LEU A 27 3.30 5.98 -2.31
C LEU A 27 2.89 6.18 -3.77
N TYR A 28 3.00 7.39 -4.24
CA TYR A 28 2.57 7.78 -5.58
C TYR A 28 3.73 8.31 -6.42
N ASN A 29 4.00 7.63 -7.51
CA ASN A 29 4.92 8.11 -8.53
C ASN A 29 4.12 8.78 -9.64
N ASP A 30 4.13 10.11 -9.62
CA ASP A 30 3.42 10.92 -10.61
C ASP A 30 4.19 11.05 -11.92
N GLU A 31 3.71 11.88 -12.79
CA GLU A 31 4.11 12.05 -14.19
C GLU A 31 5.63 12.06 -14.41
N GLY A 32 6.12 11.05 -15.14
CA GLY A 32 7.51 10.96 -15.54
C GLY A 32 8.50 10.64 -14.42
N SER A 33 8.03 10.32 -13.20
CA SER A 33 8.89 9.93 -12.08
C SER A 33 9.80 8.77 -12.47
N SER A 34 11.11 8.98 -12.50
CA SER A 34 12.07 7.98 -12.98
C SER A 34 13.26 7.82 -12.05
N GLY A 35 13.71 6.57 -11.87
CA GLY A 35 14.83 6.24 -11.00
C GLY A 35 14.57 6.46 -9.50
N ILE A 36 13.31 6.60 -9.10
CA ILE A 36 12.93 6.82 -7.71
C ILE A 36 13.03 5.51 -6.92
N ARG A 37 13.58 5.56 -5.72
CA ARG A 37 13.64 4.45 -4.78
C ARG A 37 12.68 4.72 -3.62
N LEU A 38 11.71 3.83 -3.46
CA LEU A 38 10.76 3.82 -2.36
C LEU A 38 11.02 2.56 -1.54
N GLU A 39 11.74 2.70 -0.43
CA GLU A 39 12.21 1.58 0.38
C GLU A 39 11.93 1.79 1.87
N ASN A 40 11.64 0.71 2.59
CA ASN A 40 11.45 0.71 4.04
C ASN A 40 10.31 1.62 4.49
N ASN A 41 9.20 1.61 3.76
CA ASN A 41 8.02 2.36 4.14
C ASN A 41 6.95 1.43 4.71
N LEU A 42 6.24 1.90 5.72
CA LEU A 42 4.97 1.35 6.17
C LEU A 42 3.86 2.25 5.63
N VAL A 43 2.96 1.67 4.84
CA VAL A 43 1.84 2.35 4.19
C VAL A 43 0.57 1.59 4.54
N TYR A 44 -0.37 2.23 5.21
CA TYR A 44 -1.58 1.54 5.66
C TYR A 44 -2.80 2.45 5.65
N ASN A 45 -3.98 1.83 5.57
CA ASN A 45 -5.29 2.49 5.62
C ASN A 45 -5.47 3.62 4.61
N CYS A 46 -4.84 3.51 3.43
CA CYS A 46 -5.10 4.45 2.35
C CYS A 46 -6.43 4.13 1.67
N LYS A 47 -7.02 5.10 0.99
CA LYS A 47 -8.23 4.89 0.20
C LYS A 47 -7.99 3.87 -0.91
N SER A 48 -6.89 4.00 -1.65
CA SER A 48 -6.56 3.16 -2.78
C SER A 48 -5.06 3.15 -3.02
N GLY A 49 -4.54 2.20 -3.78
CA GLY A 49 -3.16 2.15 -4.22
C GLY A 49 -2.12 2.44 -3.12
N GLY A 50 -1.91 1.53 -2.19
CA GLY A 50 -0.80 1.66 -1.24
C GLY A 50 0.52 1.99 -1.96
N TYR A 51 0.70 1.40 -3.14
CA TYR A 51 1.60 1.89 -4.17
C TYR A 51 0.82 2.17 -5.46
N HIS A 52 1.01 3.35 -6.04
CA HIS A 52 0.44 3.73 -7.31
C HIS A 52 1.51 4.32 -8.24
N GLN A 53 1.67 3.71 -9.41
CA GLN A 53 2.51 4.22 -10.50
C GLN A 53 1.61 4.88 -11.54
N HIS A 54 1.68 6.22 -11.68
CA HIS A 54 0.97 6.87 -12.78
C HIS A 54 1.69 6.57 -14.11
N TYR A 55 2.88 7.11 -14.31
CA TYR A 55 3.84 6.65 -15.32
C TYR A 55 5.26 7.12 -14.97
N GLY A 56 6.24 6.45 -15.57
CA GLY A 56 7.64 6.74 -15.31
C GLY A 56 8.51 5.53 -15.57
N LYS A 57 9.78 5.60 -15.23
CA LYS A 57 10.77 4.66 -15.70
C LYS A 57 11.72 4.20 -14.60
N GLU A 58 11.94 2.89 -14.52
CA GLU A 58 13.00 2.28 -13.70
C GLU A 58 12.92 2.64 -12.20
N ASN A 59 11.71 2.83 -11.66
CA ASN A 59 11.51 3.04 -10.24
C ASN A 59 11.74 1.74 -9.45
N ILE A 60 12.12 1.85 -8.20
CA ILE A 60 12.41 0.71 -7.32
C ILE A 60 11.52 0.81 -6.09
N ILE A 61 10.61 -0.14 -5.96
CA ILE A 61 9.69 -0.27 -4.84
C ILE A 61 10.07 -1.52 -4.07
N LYS A 62 10.78 -1.36 -2.96
CA LYS A 62 11.43 -2.47 -2.29
C LYS A 62 11.30 -2.43 -0.79
N ASN A 63 11.11 -3.61 -0.19
CA ASN A 63 11.15 -3.77 1.26
C ASN A 63 10.15 -2.86 1.99
N ASN A 64 8.92 -2.73 1.45
CA ASN A 64 7.86 -1.95 2.04
C ASN A 64 6.77 -2.87 2.62
N ILE A 65 5.96 -2.34 3.52
CA ILE A 65 4.73 -2.94 4.00
C ILE A 65 3.58 -2.08 3.50
N PHE A 66 2.67 -2.69 2.73
CA PHE A 66 1.41 -2.10 2.27
C PHE A 66 0.26 -2.84 2.96
N ALA A 67 -0.51 -2.17 3.81
CA ALA A 67 -1.51 -2.83 4.65
C ALA A 67 -2.88 -2.15 4.61
N ASN A 68 -3.93 -2.94 4.36
CA ASN A 68 -5.32 -2.54 4.53
C ASN A 68 -5.74 -1.28 3.75
N GLN A 69 -5.38 -1.20 2.47
CA GLN A 69 -5.97 -0.16 1.62
C GLN A 69 -7.45 -0.50 1.36
N ILE A 70 -8.31 0.51 1.32
CA ILE A 70 -9.77 0.30 1.29
C ILE A 70 -10.23 -0.31 -0.05
N ARG A 71 -9.77 0.22 -1.18
CA ARG A 71 -10.22 -0.21 -2.52
C ARG A 71 -9.29 -1.21 -3.18
N THR A 72 -8.06 -0.79 -3.42
CA THR A 72 -7.03 -1.61 -4.07
C THR A 72 -5.70 -1.44 -3.36
N GLN A 73 -4.91 -2.50 -3.32
CA GLN A 73 -3.62 -2.43 -2.64
C GLN A 73 -2.53 -1.84 -3.54
N LEU A 74 -2.56 -2.19 -4.83
CA LEU A 74 -1.55 -1.84 -5.82
C LEU A 74 -2.20 -1.34 -7.10
N GLU A 75 -1.71 -0.23 -7.65
CA GLU A 75 -2.28 0.39 -8.85
C GLU A 75 -1.22 0.86 -9.85
N ALA A 76 -1.58 0.84 -11.14
CA ALA A 76 -0.85 1.50 -12.20
C ALA A 76 -1.84 2.14 -13.18
N SER A 77 -1.73 3.45 -13.45
CA SER A 77 -2.71 4.15 -14.27
C SER A 77 -2.41 4.12 -15.75
N ARG A 78 -1.14 4.18 -16.12
CA ARG A 78 -0.72 4.33 -17.52
C ARG A 78 0.23 3.22 -17.93
N ILE A 79 -0.05 2.65 -19.09
CA ILE A 79 0.80 1.61 -19.67
C ILE A 79 1.84 2.27 -20.55
N GLU A 80 3.11 1.96 -20.30
CA GLU A 80 4.24 2.32 -21.14
C GLU A 80 5.00 1.05 -21.51
N GLN A 81 5.71 1.08 -22.65
CA GLN A 81 6.35 -0.12 -23.20
C GLN A 81 7.71 -0.46 -22.58
N HIS A 82 8.25 0.43 -21.75
CA HIS A 82 9.50 0.21 -21.04
C HIS A 82 9.26 -0.35 -19.62
N LEU A 83 10.34 -0.70 -18.93
CA LEU A 83 10.30 -1.07 -17.53
C LEU A 83 9.95 0.15 -16.68
N SER A 84 8.72 0.20 -16.16
CA SER A 84 8.25 1.29 -15.30
C SER A 84 8.81 1.18 -13.89
N PHE A 85 8.80 -0.02 -13.31
CA PHE A 85 9.32 -0.24 -11.96
C PHE A 85 9.68 -1.70 -11.68
N ASN A 86 10.46 -1.88 -10.61
CA ASN A 86 10.69 -3.17 -9.96
C ASN A 86 9.96 -3.16 -8.60
N PHE A 87 9.18 -4.21 -8.32
CA PHE A 87 8.44 -4.38 -7.09
C PHE A 87 8.91 -5.64 -6.37
N THR A 88 9.80 -5.48 -5.37
CA THR A 88 10.48 -6.64 -4.76
C THR A 88 10.56 -6.58 -3.25
N ASN A 89 10.55 -7.74 -2.61
CA ASN A 89 10.71 -7.90 -1.18
C ASN A 89 9.67 -7.12 -0.36
N ASN A 90 8.46 -6.91 -0.89
CA ASN A 90 7.41 -6.18 -0.21
C ASN A 90 6.43 -7.15 0.47
N ILE A 91 5.72 -6.66 1.47
CA ILE A 91 4.59 -7.34 2.10
C ILE A 91 3.33 -6.56 1.74
N VAL A 92 2.34 -7.24 1.15
CA VAL A 92 1.01 -6.71 0.85
C VAL A 92 -0.01 -7.50 1.65
N TYR A 93 -0.66 -6.83 2.60
CA TYR A 93 -1.58 -7.43 3.55
C TYR A 93 -2.91 -6.67 3.54
N TYR A 94 -4.03 -7.36 3.43
CA TYR A 94 -5.33 -6.68 3.38
C TYR A 94 -6.48 -7.56 3.86
N ASN A 95 -7.59 -6.92 4.19
CA ASN A 95 -8.82 -7.57 4.64
C ASN A 95 -10.01 -7.30 3.70
N SER A 96 -9.90 -6.31 2.84
CA SER A 96 -10.95 -5.89 1.91
C SER A 96 -10.38 -5.28 0.65
N GLY A 97 -11.22 -5.09 -0.35
CA GLY A 97 -10.81 -4.56 -1.65
C GLY A 97 -10.04 -5.57 -2.49
N SER A 98 -9.53 -5.14 -3.61
CA SER A 98 -8.75 -5.99 -4.53
C SER A 98 -7.25 -5.82 -4.35
N LEU A 99 -6.49 -6.88 -4.65
CA LEU A 99 -5.03 -6.81 -4.63
C LEU A 99 -4.51 -5.79 -5.64
N CYS A 100 -4.98 -5.88 -6.89
CA CYS A 100 -4.49 -5.07 -7.99
C CYS A 100 -5.62 -4.28 -8.64
N GLY A 101 -5.36 -3.03 -8.98
CA GLY A 101 -6.30 -2.16 -9.67
C GLY A 101 -5.73 -1.55 -10.95
N ILE A 102 -6.66 -1.00 -11.76
CA ILE A 102 -6.40 -0.28 -13.01
C ILE A 102 -5.57 -1.14 -13.98
N ASN A 103 -4.35 -0.75 -14.29
CA ASN A 103 -3.51 -1.39 -15.29
C ASN A 103 -2.36 -2.23 -14.72
N TRP A 104 -2.40 -2.62 -13.45
CA TRP A 104 -1.29 -3.33 -12.80
C TRP A 104 -0.78 -4.52 -13.62
N LYS A 105 -1.70 -5.35 -14.11
CA LYS A 105 -1.36 -6.53 -14.93
C LYS A 105 -0.63 -6.21 -16.22
N ASN A 106 -0.87 -5.03 -16.80
CA ASN A 106 -0.43 -4.66 -18.14
C ASN A 106 0.74 -3.68 -18.16
N VAL A 107 1.03 -3.02 -17.03
CA VAL A 107 2.18 -2.09 -16.95
C VAL A 107 3.50 -2.87 -17.02
N GLY A 108 4.49 -2.29 -17.69
CA GLY A 108 5.83 -2.87 -17.77
C GLY A 108 6.55 -2.86 -16.43
N HIS A 109 6.45 -3.93 -15.66
CA HIS A 109 7.14 -4.05 -14.37
C HIS A 109 7.72 -5.44 -14.16
N LYS A 110 8.57 -5.57 -13.16
CA LYS A 110 9.07 -6.85 -12.65
C LYS A 110 8.73 -6.95 -11.20
N SER A 111 8.03 -8.01 -10.81
CA SER A 111 7.74 -8.32 -9.41
C SER A 111 8.32 -9.68 -9.02
N ASP A 112 8.95 -9.74 -7.85
CA ASP A 112 9.45 -10.99 -7.28
C ASP A 112 9.79 -10.85 -5.78
N TYR A 113 9.89 -11.98 -5.09
CA TYR A 113 10.20 -12.02 -3.66
C TYR A 113 9.23 -11.21 -2.80
N ASN A 114 7.95 -11.19 -3.14
CA ASN A 114 6.93 -10.50 -2.38
C ASN A 114 6.10 -11.47 -1.53
N CYS A 115 5.46 -10.95 -0.51
CA CYS A 115 4.43 -11.64 0.25
C CYS A 115 3.09 -10.98 -0.02
N TYR A 116 2.08 -11.78 -0.32
CA TYR A 116 0.68 -11.36 -0.47
C TYR A 116 -0.17 -12.12 0.53
N TYR A 117 -1.02 -11.42 1.28
CA TYR A 117 -1.90 -12.06 2.22
C TYR A 117 -3.23 -11.32 2.36
N CYS A 118 -4.32 -12.02 2.11
CA CYS A 118 -5.67 -11.54 2.35
C CYS A 118 -6.25 -12.27 3.56
N THR A 119 -6.71 -11.53 4.57
CA THR A 119 -7.31 -12.14 5.78
C THR A 119 -8.74 -12.60 5.56
N ASN A 120 -9.41 -12.12 4.51
CA ASN A 120 -10.74 -12.57 4.16
C ASN A 120 -10.66 -13.90 3.40
N ALA A 121 -10.93 -14.99 4.09
CA ALA A 121 -10.84 -16.35 3.53
C ALA A 121 -11.81 -16.59 2.34
N SER A 122 -12.84 -15.77 2.18
CA SER A 122 -13.77 -15.86 1.04
C SER A 122 -13.22 -15.19 -0.22
N GLU A 123 -12.22 -14.34 -0.10
CA GLU A 123 -11.61 -13.66 -1.23
C GLU A 123 -10.37 -14.40 -1.71
N LYS A 124 -10.30 -14.58 -3.02
CA LYS A 124 -9.10 -15.12 -3.67
C LYS A 124 -8.16 -13.97 -4.00
N ILE A 125 -6.87 -14.18 -3.74
CA ILE A 125 -5.84 -13.28 -4.25
C ILE A 125 -5.86 -13.37 -5.78
N ASP A 126 -6.20 -12.25 -6.41
CA ASP A 126 -6.43 -12.14 -7.85
C ASP A 126 -5.54 -11.04 -8.46
N PHE A 127 -4.80 -11.38 -9.48
CA PHE A 127 -3.96 -10.47 -10.26
C PHE A 127 -4.71 -10.03 -11.53
N GLN A 128 -5.81 -9.32 -11.34
CA GLN A 128 -6.71 -8.84 -12.42
C GLN A 128 -7.15 -9.94 -13.38
N GLY A 129 -7.84 -10.95 -12.83
CA GLY A 129 -8.37 -12.11 -13.52
C GLY A 129 -7.37 -13.25 -13.71
N LEU A 130 -6.18 -13.16 -13.10
CA LEU A 130 -5.21 -14.25 -13.07
C LEU A 130 -5.05 -14.79 -11.65
N SER A 131 -5.06 -16.10 -11.51
CA SER A 131 -4.61 -16.76 -10.28
C SER A 131 -3.12 -16.51 -10.05
N PHE A 132 -2.65 -16.72 -8.82
CA PHE A 132 -1.24 -16.57 -8.50
C PHE A 132 -0.34 -17.47 -9.37
N SER A 133 -0.77 -18.71 -9.61
CA SER A 133 -0.04 -19.63 -10.49
C SER A 133 0.06 -19.13 -11.94
N GLU A 134 -1.03 -18.61 -12.49
CA GLU A 134 -1.03 -18.04 -13.84
C GLU A 134 -0.15 -16.76 -13.92
N TRP A 135 -0.14 -15.97 -12.84
CA TRP A 135 0.73 -14.82 -12.72
C TRP A 135 2.22 -15.21 -12.71
N GLN A 136 2.57 -16.26 -11.96
CA GLN A 136 3.92 -16.82 -11.94
C GLN A 136 4.33 -17.39 -13.30
N GLN A 137 3.43 -18.04 -14.03
CA GLN A 137 3.69 -18.55 -15.39
C GLN A 137 4.01 -17.42 -16.39
N LYS A 138 3.60 -16.18 -16.11
CA LYS A 138 3.99 -15.00 -16.89
C LYS A 138 5.37 -14.44 -16.51
N GLY A 139 6.09 -15.10 -15.60
CA GLY A 139 7.42 -14.70 -15.15
C GLY A 139 7.42 -13.63 -14.06
N GLN A 140 6.27 -13.36 -13.44
CA GLN A 140 6.15 -12.45 -12.31
C GLN A 140 6.07 -13.24 -11.01
N ASP A 141 6.58 -12.71 -9.92
CA ASP A 141 6.45 -13.25 -8.56
C ASP A 141 6.81 -14.75 -8.40
N THR A 142 7.80 -15.23 -9.18
CA THR A 142 8.18 -16.65 -9.19
C THR A 142 8.73 -17.14 -7.85
N HIS A 143 9.30 -16.24 -7.05
CA HIS A 143 9.80 -16.51 -5.69
C HIS A 143 8.99 -15.78 -4.62
N SER A 144 7.78 -15.38 -4.94
CA SER A 144 6.85 -14.74 -4.00
C SER A 144 5.93 -15.78 -3.34
N PHE A 145 5.27 -15.39 -2.25
CA PHE A 145 4.46 -16.29 -1.45
C PHE A 145 3.10 -15.68 -1.09
N ILE A 146 2.08 -16.52 -1.02
CA ILE A 146 0.82 -16.24 -0.35
C ILE A 146 0.92 -16.87 1.03
N GLU A 147 1.28 -16.08 2.04
CA GLU A 147 1.54 -16.58 3.40
C GLU A 147 1.32 -15.45 4.42
N ASP A 148 0.81 -15.78 5.61
CA ASP A 148 0.60 -14.78 6.66
C ASP A 148 1.93 -14.25 7.22
N PRO A 149 2.19 -12.93 7.15
CA PRO A 149 3.38 -12.33 7.76
C PRO A 149 3.31 -12.33 9.29
N ILE A 150 2.17 -12.63 9.90
CA ILE A 150 1.90 -12.65 11.34
C ILE A 150 2.33 -11.33 11.99
N PHE A 151 1.57 -10.27 11.74
CA PHE A 151 1.83 -8.98 12.36
C PHE A 151 1.62 -9.00 13.89
N THR A 152 2.33 -8.13 14.58
CA THR A 152 2.35 -8.11 16.05
C THR A 152 0.99 -7.73 16.64
N ASP A 153 0.40 -6.63 16.18
CA ASP A 153 -0.92 -6.17 16.62
C ASP A 153 -1.44 -5.13 15.62
N ILE A 154 -2.29 -5.57 14.71
CA ILE A 154 -2.83 -4.72 13.65
C ILE A 154 -3.79 -3.67 14.22
N GLN A 155 -4.53 -4.00 15.28
CA GLN A 155 -5.47 -3.07 15.92
C GLN A 155 -4.73 -1.92 16.61
N ALA A 156 -3.54 -2.19 17.11
CA ALA A 156 -2.65 -1.17 17.67
C ALA A 156 -1.69 -0.57 16.63
N GLU A 157 -1.96 -0.76 15.32
CA GLU A 157 -1.12 -0.28 14.21
C GLU A 157 0.34 -0.76 14.28
N ASN A 158 0.56 -1.90 14.92
CA ASN A 158 1.87 -2.53 15.00
C ASN A 158 2.04 -3.60 13.92
N PHE A 159 2.49 -3.16 12.76
CA PHE A 159 2.76 -3.99 11.59
C PHE A 159 4.16 -4.63 11.60
N THR A 160 4.70 -4.92 12.75
CA THR A 160 5.96 -5.66 12.86
C THR A 160 5.72 -7.13 12.54
N PRO A 161 6.24 -7.68 11.41
CA PRO A 161 6.00 -9.06 11.03
C PRO A 161 6.82 -10.02 11.89
N LYS A 162 6.22 -11.16 12.29
CA LYS A 162 6.83 -12.18 13.15
C LYS A 162 7.19 -13.47 12.42
N ASN A 163 6.68 -13.69 11.20
CA ASN A 163 6.98 -14.89 10.43
C ASN A 163 8.40 -14.86 9.86
N LYS A 164 9.38 -15.21 10.69
CA LYS A 164 10.82 -15.11 10.34
C LYS A 164 11.20 -15.95 9.13
N GLU A 165 10.58 -17.11 8.94
CA GLU A 165 10.86 -17.99 7.81
C GLU A 165 10.39 -17.34 6.50
N LEU A 166 9.19 -16.78 6.49
CA LEU A 166 8.68 -16.01 5.34
C LEU A 166 9.60 -14.82 5.02
N LEU A 167 9.95 -14.02 6.03
CA LEU A 167 10.84 -12.86 5.84
C LEU A 167 12.17 -13.26 5.21
N LYS A 168 12.74 -14.39 5.63
CA LYS A 168 13.97 -14.93 5.05
C LYS A 168 13.75 -15.37 3.59
N LYS A 169 12.66 -16.09 3.29
CA LYS A 169 12.33 -16.54 1.93
C LYS A 169 12.22 -15.37 0.94
N ILE A 170 11.54 -14.29 1.35
CA ILE A 170 11.35 -13.11 0.49
C ILE A 170 12.49 -12.09 0.62
N GLY A 171 13.47 -12.33 1.48
CA GLY A 171 14.58 -11.40 1.71
C GLY A 171 14.16 -10.06 2.30
N PHE A 172 13.02 -10.01 3.01
CA PHE A 172 12.54 -8.81 3.69
C PHE A 172 13.45 -8.46 4.87
N ARG A 173 13.81 -7.20 4.99
CA ARG A 173 14.63 -6.68 6.08
C ARG A 173 13.79 -5.81 6.99
N MET A 174 13.79 -6.17 8.27
CA MET A 174 13.12 -5.36 9.29
C MET A 174 13.66 -3.94 9.31
N PHE A 175 12.78 -2.97 9.45
CA PHE A 175 13.11 -1.56 9.61
C PHE A 175 12.33 -0.95 10.77
N ASP A 176 12.92 0.06 11.41
CA ASP A 176 12.32 0.76 12.55
C ASP A 176 11.51 1.97 12.07
N TYR A 177 10.20 1.85 12.08
CA TYR A 177 9.28 2.94 11.77
C TYR A 177 8.76 3.68 13.01
N SER A 178 9.15 3.26 14.22
CA SER A 178 8.73 3.91 15.47
C SER A 178 9.19 5.36 15.57
N LYS A 179 10.22 5.71 14.82
CA LYS A 179 10.76 7.07 14.74
C LYS A 179 10.17 7.89 13.60
N ALA A 180 9.26 7.35 12.81
CA ALA A 180 8.55 8.13 11.79
C ALA A 180 7.68 9.19 12.45
N GLY A 181 7.69 10.40 11.90
CA GLY A 181 6.86 11.49 12.43
C GLY A 181 7.58 12.84 12.42
N VAL A 182 6.96 13.82 13.09
CA VAL A 182 7.51 15.17 13.20
C VAL A 182 8.54 15.22 14.30
N TYR A 183 9.75 15.64 13.95
CA TYR A 183 10.86 15.84 14.88
C TYR A 183 10.99 17.31 15.29
N GLY A 184 11.62 17.55 16.44
CA GLY A 184 11.95 18.88 16.93
C GLY A 184 11.22 19.27 18.21
N SER A 185 10.86 20.54 18.38
CA SER A 185 10.30 21.06 19.61
C SER A 185 8.94 20.43 19.93
N LYS A 186 8.56 20.41 21.22
CA LYS A 186 7.25 19.94 21.69
C LYS A 186 6.11 20.64 20.95
N LYS A 187 6.24 21.94 20.68
CA LYS A 187 5.26 22.73 19.93
C LYS A 187 5.03 22.22 18.50
N TRP A 188 6.11 21.78 17.82
CA TRP A 188 6.01 21.18 16.48
C TRP A 188 5.31 19.83 16.51
N LYS A 189 5.66 18.97 17.46
CA LYS A 189 5.04 17.67 17.62
C LYS A 189 3.53 17.79 17.89
N GLN A 190 3.15 18.71 18.80
CA GLN A 190 1.74 18.95 19.11
C GLN A 190 0.93 19.45 17.91
N LYS A 191 1.53 20.24 17.01
CA LYS A 191 0.85 20.71 15.79
C LYS A 191 0.59 19.59 14.77
N ALA A 192 1.30 18.49 14.86
CA ALA A 192 1.11 17.32 13.99
C ALA A 192 0.09 16.33 14.55
N GLU A 193 -0.33 16.49 15.81
CA GLU A 193 -1.34 15.63 16.42
C GLU A 193 -2.75 16.04 15.96
N LEU A 194 -3.52 15.05 15.54
CA LEU A 194 -4.95 15.24 15.26
C LEU A 194 -5.72 15.28 16.57
N SER A 195 -6.71 16.16 16.66
CA SER A 195 -7.67 16.13 17.77
C SER A 195 -8.51 14.83 17.72
N ASN A 196 -9.07 14.43 18.87
CA ASN A 196 -9.91 13.24 18.92
C ASN A 196 -11.20 13.42 18.08
N GLU A 197 -11.72 14.65 18.00
CA GLU A 197 -12.88 14.98 17.16
C GLU A 197 -12.56 14.77 15.68
N MET A 198 -11.35 15.17 15.25
CA MET A 198 -10.91 15.00 13.88
C MET A 198 -10.70 13.53 13.53
N LYS A 199 -10.14 12.74 14.44
CA LYS A 199 -10.01 11.28 14.27
C LYS A 199 -11.37 10.62 14.14
N ALA A 200 -12.30 10.92 15.06
CA ALA A 200 -13.64 10.37 15.03
C ALA A 200 -14.43 10.76 13.76
N ALA A 201 -14.28 11.99 13.29
CA ALA A 201 -14.88 12.43 12.02
C ALA A 201 -14.32 11.67 10.82
N PHE A 202 -13.02 11.38 10.83
CA PHE A 202 -12.36 10.59 9.80
C PHE A 202 -12.85 9.14 9.83
N ASP A 203 -12.86 8.50 11.00
CA ASP A 203 -13.32 7.11 11.15
C ASP A 203 -14.79 6.95 10.72
N LYS A 204 -15.64 7.93 11.05
CA LYS A 204 -17.02 7.97 10.60
C LYS A 204 -17.13 8.05 9.08
N LEU A 205 -16.32 8.91 8.44
CA LEU A 205 -16.31 9.07 6.99
C LEU A 205 -15.87 7.78 6.27
N VAL A 206 -14.84 7.11 6.79
CA VAL A 206 -14.39 5.81 6.26
C VAL A 206 -15.50 4.78 6.33
N LYS A 207 -16.16 4.67 7.49
CA LYS A 207 -17.27 3.73 7.70
C LYS A 207 -18.46 4.02 6.77
N GLU A 208 -18.88 5.27 6.65
CA GLU A 208 -19.93 5.67 5.72
C GLU A 208 -19.60 5.33 4.26
N TYR A 209 -18.33 5.45 3.89
CA TYR A 209 -17.85 5.08 2.57
C TYR A 209 -17.89 3.57 2.34
N GLU A 210 -17.47 2.77 3.30
CA GLU A 210 -17.55 1.31 3.24
C GLU A 210 -19.00 0.82 3.14
N GLU A 211 -19.92 1.42 3.92
CA GLU A 211 -21.34 1.08 3.93
C GLU A 211 -22.07 1.44 2.61
N GLN A 212 -21.64 2.49 1.94
CA GLN A 212 -22.29 2.94 0.71
C GLN A 212 -21.88 2.16 -0.55
N ASN A 213 -20.90 1.24 -0.47
CA ASN A 213 -20.39 0.49 -1.62
C ASN A 213 -20.19 1.37 -2.87
N ILE A 214 -19.63 2.57 -2.68
CA ILE A 214 -19.45 3.51 -3.79
C ILE A 214 -18.41 2.94 -4.73
N THR A 215 -18.89 2.34 -5.81
CA THR A 215 -18.10 1.75 -6.89
C THR A 215 -17.81 2.76 -8.02
N ASP A 216 -18.24 4.00 -7.86
CA ASP A 216 -18.23 4.97 -8.95
C ASP A 216 -16.83 5.55 -9.19
N TRP A 217 -16.36 5.23 -10.38
CA TRP A 217 -15.42 5.97 -11.22
C TRP A 217 -15.97 6.15 -12.60
#